data_159d7fda88ff7c7892183e277651f82d
#
_entry.id   159d7fda88ff7c7892183e277651f82d
#
_cell.length_a   1.000
_cell.length_b   1.000
_cell.length_c   1.000
_cell.angle_alpha   90.00
_cell.angle_beta   90.00
_cell.angle_gamma   90.00
#
_symmetry.space_group_name_H-M   'P 1'
#
loop_
_entity.id
_entity.type
_entity.pdbx_description
1 polymer ?
#
loop_
_entity_poly.entity_id
_entity_poly.type
_entity_poly.pdbx_seq_one_letter_code
_entity_poly.pdbx_strand_id
1 'polypeptide(L)'
;MADINFRFEVEADPGRVLEAVKTPEGIRGFWTSEARVPADVGDTLELRFPVAPEPFDLRLEQSDEAAVVWRTQTFPPHWVGTTIEWNVAAGGPGATVTFRHAGFQDDGAAGSAAYTWGQIMVHLKRYAETGTPDPVFS
;
A
#
# COMPACT_ATOMS: atom_id res chain seq x y z
N MET A 1 5.73 0.99 20.74
CA MET A 1 5.11 0.90 19.40
C MET A 1 6.15 1.13 18.32
N ALA A 2 6.04 0.42 17.24
CA ALA A 2 6.99 0.52 16.12
C ALA A 2 6.29 0.97 14.86
N ASP A 3 7.00 1.72 14.02
CA ASP A 3 6.51 2.23 12.75
C ASP A 3 7.48 1.85 11.64
N ILE A 4 6.92 1.74 10.42
CA ILE A 4 7.71 1.53 9.21
C ILE A 4 7.59 2.81 8.39
N ASN A 5 8.73 3.32 7.92
CA ASN A 5 8.77 4.52 7.09
C ASN A 5 9.65 4.28 5.87
N PHE A 6 9.12 4.61 4.69
CA PHE A 6 9.90 4.61 3.44
C PHE A 6 9.75 5.94 2.74
N ARG A 7 10.78 6.32 2.00
CA ARG A 7 10.73 7.46 1.10
C ARG A 7 11.53 7.11 -0.16
N PHE A 8 10.92 7.31 -1.32
CA PHE A 8 11.59 7.03 -2.59
C PHE A 8 11.00 7.86 -3.73
N GLU A 9 11.74 7.94 -4.82
CA GLU A 9 11.32 8.69 -6.00
C GLU A 9 10.88 7.76 -7.12
N VAL A 10 9.91 8.24 -7.91
CA VAL A 10 9.31 7.49 -9.02
C VAL A 10 9.31 8.37 -10.26
N GLU A 11 9.75 7.82 -11.39
CA GLU A 11 9.73 8.52 -12.68
C GLU A 11 8.34 8.41 -13.32
N ALA A 12 7.35 9.01 -12.65
CA ALA A 12 5.97 9.06 -13.11
C ALA A 12 5.26 10.23 -12.42
N ASP A 13 4.20 10.73 -13.03
CA ASP A 13 3.43 11.81 -12.42
C ASP A 13 2.82 11.37 -11.08
N PRO A 14 2.72 12.28 -10.10
CA PRO A 14 2.10 11.96 -8.81
C PRO A 14 0.71 11.32 -8.93
N GLY A 15 -0.12 11.82 -9.85
CA GLY A 15 -1.45 11.28 -10.09
C GLY A 15 -1.42 9.82 -10.52
N ARG A 16 -0.41 9.44 -11.28
CA ARG A 16 -0.26 8.06 -11.76
C ARG A 16 0.13 7.11 -10.62
N VAL A 17 0.97 7.57 -9.71
CA VAL A 17 1.35 6.81 -8.53
C VAL A 17 0.14 6.64 -7.59
N LEU A 18 -0.62 7.71 -7.36
CA LEU A 18 -1.83 7.65 -6.55
C LEU A 18 -2.87 6.73 -7.17
N GLU A 19 -3.05 6.78 -8.48
CA GLU A 19 -3.96 5.86 -9.17
C GLU A 19 -3.59 4.40 -8.91
N ALA A 20 -2.31 4.09 -8.87
CA ALA A 20 -1.85 2.73 -8.58
C ALA A 20 -2.32 2.23 -7.22
N VAL A 21 -2.35 3.08 -6.19
CA VAL A 21 -2.79 2.67 -4.85
C VAL A 21 -4.28 2.86 -4.60
N LYS A 22 -4.99 3.55 -5.49
CA LYS A 22 -6.42 3.84 -5.33
C LYS A 22 -7.34 2.92 -6.13
N THR A 23 -6.83 2.23 -7.15
CA THR A 23 -7.67 1.49 -8.08
C THR A 23 -7.43 -0.02 -8.00
N PRO A 24 -8.46 -0.84 -8.36
CA PRO A 24 -8.27 -2.28 -8.44
C PRO A 24 -7.15 -2.66 -9.41
N GLU A 25 -7.10 -2.01 -10.57
CA GLU A 25 -6.07 -2.28 -11.58
C GLU A 25 -4.68 -2.02 -11.02
N GLY A 26 -4.52 -0.92 -10.28
CA GLY A 26 -3.24 -0.55 -9.70
C GLY A 26 -2.78 -1.54 -8.63
N ILE A 27 -3.63 -1.84 -7.66
CA ILE A 27 -3.31 -2.78 -6.59
C ILE A 27 -2.97 -4.17 -7.17
N ARG A 28 -3.73 -4.63 -8.16
CA ARG A 28 -3.46 -5.90 -8.85
C ARG A 28 -2.20 -5.84 -9.69
N GLY A 29 -1.78 -4.64 -10.06
CA GLY A 29 -0.60 -4.44 -10.89
C GLY A 29 0.72 -4.49 -10.12
N PHE A 30 0.71 -4.18 -8.83
CA PHE A 30 1.97 -4.16 -8.07
C PHE A 30 1.95 -4.99 -6.78
N TRP A 31 0.82 -5.21 -6.17
CA TRP A 31 0.77 -5.84 -4.84
C TRP A 31 0.25 -7.27 -4.90
N THR A 32 -1.03 -7.46 -5.15
CA THR A 32 -1.61 -8.80 -5.23
C THR A 32 -2.67 -8.87 -6.33
N SER A 33 -2.71 -10.00 -7.04
CA SER A 33 -3.62 -10.20 -8.16
C SER A 33 -5.08 -10.33 -7.73
N GLU A 34 -5.36 -10.66 -6.46
CA GLU A 34 -6.72 -10.78 -5.95
C GLU A 34 -7.01 -9.66 -4.96
N ALA A 35 -7.65 -8.61 -5.44
CA ALA A 35 -7.95 -7.44 -4.63
C ALA A 35 -9.31 -6.86 -5.00
N ARG A 36 -10.04 -6.41 -3.97
CA ARG A 36 -11.24 -5.61 -4.12
C ARG A 36 -10.94 -4.24 -3.51
N VAL A 37 -11.03 -3.19 -4.29
CA VAL A 37 -10.61 -1.85 -3.89
C VAL A 37 -11.79 -0.89 -3.97
N PRO A 38 -12.22 -0.30 -2.85
CA PRO A 38 -13.33 0.63 -2.84
C PRO A 38 -12.91 2.02 -3.32
N ALA A 39 -13.87 2.78 -3.82
CA ALA A 39 -13.67 4.18 -4.19
C ALA A 39 -14.02 5.14 -3.04
N ASP A 40 -14.88 4.71 -2.13
CA ASP A 40 -15.45 5.60 -1.11
C ASP A 40 -14.82 5.38 0.26
N VAL A 41 -14.53 6.50 0.94
CA VAL A 41 -14.06 6.49 2.32
C VAL A 41 -15.11 5.80 3.21
N GLY A 42 -14.62 4.94 4.08
CA GLY A 42 -15.47 4.13 4.95
C GLY A 42 -15.66 2.69 4.49
N ASP A 43 -15.44 2.43 3.20
CA ASP A 43 -15.53 1.09 2.65
C ASP A 43 -14.24 0.30 2.84
N THR A 44 -14.32 -1.01 2.67
CA THR A 44 -13.24 -1.94 2.97
C THR A 44 -12.51 -2.41 1.72
N LEU A 45 -11.18 -2.31 1.77
CA LEU A 45 -10.27 -2.91 0.83
C LEU A 45 -10.04 -4.36 1.27
N GLU A 46 -10.22 -5.31 0.37
CA GLU A 46 -9.95 -6.73 0.65
C GLU A 46 -8.82 -7.22 -0.23
N LEU A 47 -7.78 -7.75 0.40
CA LEU A 47 -6.60 -8.26 -0.29
C LEU A 47 -6.42 -9.74 0.04
N ARG A 48 -6.35 -10.58 -0.97
CA ARG A 48 -6.11 -12.00 -0.79
C ARG A 48 -4.68 -12.36 -1.16
N PHE A 49 -4.07 -13.19 -0.35
CA PHE A 49 -2.70 -13.66 -0.58
C PHE A 49 -2.68 -15.19 -0.55
N PRO A 50 -1.85 -15.83 -1.41
CA PRO A 50 -1.86 -17.29 -1.54
C PRO A 50 -1.63 -18.06 -0.23
N VAL A 51 -0.81 -17.50 0.65
CA VAL A 51 -0.43 -18.17 1.91
C VAL A 51 -1.28 -17.76 3.10
N ALA A 52 -2.16 -16.78 2.94
CA ALA A 52 -2.99 -16.29 4.04
C ALA A 52 -4.33 -17.01 4.09
N PRO A 53 -4.80 -17.43 5.28
CA PRO A 53 -6.07 -18.16 5.39
C PRO A 53 -7.31 -17.29 5.18
N GLU A 54 -7.16 -15.96 5.35
CA GLU A 54 -8.25 -15.01 5.21
C GLU A 54 -7.77 -13.77 4.48
N PRO A 55 -8.67 -12.99 3.86
CA PRO A 55 -8.27 -11.73 3.22
C PRO A 55 -7.84 -10.70 4.26
N PHE A 56 -6.87 -9.86 3.89
CA PHE A 56 -6.55 -8.68 4.68
C PHE A 56 -7.67 -7.67 4.43
N ASP A 57 -8.20 -7.08 5.49
CA ASP A 57 -9.30 -6.11 5.40
C ASP A 57 -8.88 -4.75 5.94
N LEU A 58 -8.72 -3.81 5.02
CA LEU A 58 -8.26 -2.46 5.31
C LEU A 58 -9.38 -1.48 5.01
N ARG A 59 -9.75 -0.67 5.99
CA ARG A 59 -10.76 0.36 5.79
C ARG A 59 -10.12 1.60 5.17
N LEU A 60 -10.75 2.13 4.12
CA LEU A 60 -10.30 3.37 3.52
C LEU A 60 -10.73 4.54 4.41
N GLU A 61 -9.74 5.21 5.02
CA GLU A 61 -9.97 6.30 5.97
C GLU A 61 -9.87 7.67 5.30
N GLN A 62 -9.00 7.80 4.31
CA GLN A 62 -8.76 9.04 3.58
C GLN A 62 -8.31 8.72 2.17
N SER A 63 -8.82 9.50 1.20
CA SER A 63 -8.40 9.40 -0.19
C SER A 63 -8.56 10.76 -0.85
N ASP A 64 -7.47 11.39 -1.21
CA ASP A 64 -7.47 12.70 -1.87
C ASP A 64 -6.33 12.80 -2.89
N GLU A 65 -6.04 14.01 -3.36
CA GLU A 65 -5.04 14.25 -4.41
C GLU A 65 -3.60 14.06 -3.98
N ALA A 66 -3.35 13.86 -2.69
CA ALA A 66 -2.00 13.75 -2.15
C ALA A 66 -1.80 12.54 -1.27
N ALA A 67 -2.87 11.97 -0.70
CA ALA A 67 -2.75 10.94 0.32
C ALA A 67 -3.85 9.89 0.24
N VAL A 68 -3.48 8.69 0.64
CA VAL A 68 -4.40 7.56 0.88
C VAL A 68 -4.05 6.98 2.23
N VAL A 69 -5.05 6.78 3.08
CA VAL A 69 -4.86 6.20 4.41
C VAL A 69 -5.80 5.03 4.59
N TRP A 70 -5.27 3.91 5.02
CA TRP A 70 -6.02 2.70 5.36
C TRP A 70 -5.80 2.33 6.82
N ARG A 71 -6.80 1.66 7.42
CA ARG A 71 -6.69 1.09 8.76
C ARG A 71 -7.07 -0.37 8.72
N THR A 72 -6.21 -1.24 9.24
CA THR A 72 -6.51 -2.67 9.32
C THR A 72 -7.61 -2.90 10.34
N GLN A 73 -8.65 -3.64 9.95
CA GLN A 73 -9.81 -3.88 10.78
C GLN A 73 -9.73 -5.18 11.59
N THR A 74 -9.70 -6.33 10.93
CA THR A 74 -9.79 -7.62 11.61
C THR A 74 -8.65 -8.58 11.31
N PHE A 75 -8.03 -8.47 10.13
CA PHE A 75 -6.99 -9.40 9.71
C PHE A 75 -5.93 -8.70 8.87
N PRO A 76 -4.64 -8.99 9.04
CA PRO A 76 -4.10 -10.02 9.96
C PRO A 76 -4.05 -9.50 11.41
N PRO A 77 -4.05 -10.42 12.39
CA PRO A 77 -4.14 -10.02 13.81
C PRO A 77 -3.08 -9.01 14.25
N HIS A 78 -1.85 -9.18 13.79
CA HIS A 78 -0.75 -8.29 14.20
C HIS A 78 -0.77 -6.92 13.51
N TRP A 79 -1.70 -6.70 12.56
CA TRP A 79 -1.90 -5.40 11.92
C TRP A 79 -3.14 -4.67 12.43
N VAL A 80 -4.01 -5.36 13.18
CA VAL A 80 -5.27 -4.76 13.63
C VAL A 80 -5.02 -3.45 14.37
N GLY A 81 -5.74 -2.40 13.94
CA GLY A 81 -5.61 -1.07 14.50
C GLY A 81 -4.44 -0.25 13.98
N THR A 82 -3.53 -0.86 13.21
CA THR A 82 -2.45 -0.09 12.57
C THR A 82 -2.98 0.71 11.40
N THR A 83 -2.28 1.78 11.06
CA THR A 83 -2.62 2.62 9.89
C THR A 83 -1.54 2.51 8.83
N ILE A 84 -1.98 2.52 7.58
CA ILE A 84 -1.09 2.53 6.41
C ILE A 84 -1.35 3.81 5.65
N GLU A 85 -0.30 4.62 5.45
CA GLU A 85 -0.43 5.95 4.90
C GLU A 85 0.51 6.13 3.71
N TRP A 86 -0.07 6.55 2.59
CA TRP A 86 0.65 6.87 1.37
C TRP A 86 0.53 8.36 1.13
N ASN A 87 1.67 9.03 0.99
CA ASN A 87 1.71 10.44 0.60
C ASN A 87 2.53 10.56 -0.67
N VAL A 88 1.97 11.24 -1.67
CA VAL A 88 2.61 11.39 -2.96
C VAL A 88 2.62 12.87 -3.34
N ALA A 89 3.80 13.37 -3.68
CA ALA A 89 3.99 14.76 -4.08
C ALA A 89 4.85 14.83 -5.33
N ALA A 90 4.77 15.95 -6.06
CA ALA A 90 5.69 16.19 -7.16
C ALA A 90 7.11 16.34 -6.61
N GLY A 91 8.08 15.75 -7.27
CA GLY A 91 9.45 15.81 -6.82
C GLY A 91 10.39 14.97 -7.65
N GLY A 92 11.69 15.30 -7.61
CA GLY A 92 12.70 14.55 -8.33
C GLY A 92 12.36 14.37 -9.81
N PRO A 93 12.42 13.15 -10.33
CA PRO A 93 12.13 12.86 -11.74
C PRO A 93 10.62 12.82 -12.05
N GLY A 94 9.75 12.95 -11.07
CA GLY A 94 8.30 12.93 -11.27
C GLY A 94 7.55 13.00 -9.97
N ALA A 95 7.70 12.03 -9.09
CA ALA A 95 6.99 11.98 -7.81
C ALA A 95 7.92 11.52 -6.69
N THR A 96 7.63 12.01 -5.49
CA THR A 96 8.22 11.49 -4.25
C THR A 96 7.12 10.79 -3.48
N VAL A 97 7.36 9.54 -3.11
CA VAL A 97 6.43 8.75 -2.31
C VAL A 97 6.97 8.65 -0.89
N THR A 98 6.11 8.97 0.07
CA THR A 98 6.38 8.76 1.49
C THR A 98 5.35 7.76 1.99
N PHE A 99 5.82 6.70 2.60
CA PHE A 99 4.97 5.61 3.10
C PHE A 99 5.19 5.43 4.59
N ARG A 100 4.10 5.22 5.32
CA ARG A 100 4.18 4.93 6.74
C ARG A 100 3.16 3.87 7.13
N HIS A 101 3.62 2.82 7.82
CA HIS A 101 2.75 1.83 8.44
C HIS A 101 3.01 1.92 9.94
N ALA A 102 2.07 2.45 10.68
CA ALA A 102 2.26 2.88 12.06
C ALA A 102 1.40 2.11 13.04
N GLY A 103 1.89 1.96 14.27
CA GLY A 103 1.12 1.41 15.37
C GLY A 103 1.34 -0.06 15.65
N PHE A 104 2.41 -0.66 15.14
CA PHE A 104 2.75 -2.04 15.51
C PHE A 104 3.06 -2.14 16.99
N GLN A 105 2.69 -3.25 17.61
CA GLN A 105 2.92 -3.44 19.03
C GLN A 105 4.38 -3.70 19.38
N ASP A 106 5.13 -4.32 18.46
CA ASP A 106 6.53 -4.61 18.72
C ASP A 106 7.40 -4.50 17.46
N ASP A 107 8.71 -4.43 17.66
CA ASP A 107 9.68 -4.27 16.58
C ASP A 107 9.76 -5.50 15.67
N GLY A 108 9.50 -6.69 16.20
CA GLY A 108 9.55 -7.91 15.44
C GLY A 108 8.46 -7.96 14.37
N ALA A 109 7.24 -7.59 14.75
CA ALA A 109 6.12 -7.52 13.81
C ALA A 109 6.37 -6.46 12.74
N ALA A 110 6.86 -5.28 13.16
CA ALA A 110 7.20 -4.21 12.22
C ALA A 110 8.33 -4.64 11.27
N GLY A 111 9.36 -5.28 11.80
CA GLY A 111 10.49 -5.74 10.98
C GLY A 111 10.09 -6.75 9.91
N SER A 112 9.25 -7.71 10.26
CA SER A 112 8.75 -8.69 9.29
C SER A 112 7.92 -8.03 8.20
N ALA A 113 7.04 -7.11 8.56
CA ALA A 113 6.23 -6.38 7.61
C ALA A 113 7.10 -5.49 6.72
N ALA A 114 8.13 -4.84 7.28
CA ALA A 114 9.03 -3.97 6.53
C ALA A 114 9.74 -4.72 5.41
N TYR A 115 10.17 -5.94 5.65
CA TYR A 115 10.82 -6.76 4.63
C TYR A 115 9.91 -6.96 3.42
N THR A 116 8.65 -7.30 3.67
CA THR A 116 7.66 -7.49 2.60
C THR A 116 7.30 -6.16 1.93
N TRP A 117 7.10 -5.12 2.72
CA TRP A 117 6.80 -3.79 2.18
C TRP A 117 7.89 -3.27 1.25
N GLY A 118 9.17 -3.55 1.57
CA GLY A 118 10.28 -3.16 0.70
C GLY A 118 10.14 -3.75 -0.71
N GLN A 119 9.74 -5.00 -0.81
CA GLN A 119 9.48 -5.65 -2.10
C GLN A 119 8.28 -5.03 -2.81
N ILE A 120 7.22 -4.75 -2.06
CA ILE A 120 6.02 -4.12 -2.61
C ILE A 120 6.35 -2.73 -3.18
N MET A 121 7.20 -1.95 -2.48
CA MET A 121 7.61 -0.63 -2.96
C MET A 121 8.37 -0.69 -4.28
N VAL A 122 9.25 -1.67 -4.44
CA VAL A 122 9.98 -1.87 -5.69
C VAL A 122 9.00 -2.18 -6.83
N HIS A 123 8.01 -3.02 -6.58
CA HIS A 123 6.98 -3.35 -7.58
C HIS A 123 6.08 -2.16 -7.89
N LEU A 124 5.71 -1.36 -6.90
CA LEU A 124 4.94 -0.15 -7.12
C LEU A 124 5.68 0.82 -8.03
N LYS A 125 6.95 1.07 -7.73
CA LYS A 125 7.78 1.97 -8.54
C LYS A 125 7.83 1.50 -10.00
N ARG A 126 8.10 0.23 -10.20
CA ARG A 126 8.19 -0.36 -11.55
C ARG A 126 6.86 -0.26 -12.29
N TYR A 127 5.78 -0.59 -11.62
CA TYR A 127 4.45 -0.52 -12.23
C TYR A 127 4.08 0.92 -12.62
N ALA A 128 4.32 1.88 -11.74
CA ALA A 128 4.03 3.28 -12.01
C ALA A 128 4.86 3.82 -13.19
N GLU A 129 6.12 3.39 -13.30
CA GLU A 129 7.02 3.85 -14.35
C GLU A 129 6.77 3.20 -15.70
N THR A 130 6.33 1.93 -15.72
CA THR A 130 6.20 1.16 -16.97
C THR A 130 4.75 0.89 -17.38
N GLY A 131 3.83 0.86 -16.44
CA GLY A 131 2.45 0.47 -16.69
C GLY A 131 2.26 -1.05 -16.84
N THR A 132 3.31 -1.84 -16.67
CA THR A 132 3.25 -3.29 -16.84
C THR A 132 2.93 -3.99 -15.51
N PRO A 133 1.81 -4.74 -15.42
CA PRO A 133 1.48 -5.46 -14.19
C PRO A 133 2.50 -6.53 -13.86
N ASP A 134 2.93 -6.55 -12.61
CA ASP A 134 3.82 -7.56 -12.04
C ASP A 134 3.66 -7.54 -10.52
N PRO A 135 2.55 -8.10 -9.99
CA PRO A 135 2.31 -8.05 -8.55
C PRO A 135 3.26 -8.96 -7.78
N VAL A 136 3.53 -8.56 -6.53
CA VAL A 136 4.37 -9.37 -5.64
C VAL A 136 3.72 -10.73 -5.38
N PHE A 137 2.40 -10.74 -5.26
CA PHE A 137 1.63 -11.96 -5.01
C PHE A 137 0.63 -12.23 -6.13
N SER A 138 0.53 -13.47 -6.54
CA SER A 138 -0.40 -13.87 -7.59
C SER A 138 -0.95 -15.30 -7.38
#